data_1f94eb82e28ef31766aa72ccb425c1a6
#
_entry.id   1f94eb82e28ef31766aa72ccb425c1a6
#
_cell.length_a   1.000
_cell.length_b   1.000
_cell.length_c   1.000
_cell.angle_alpha   90.00
_cell.angle_beta   90.00
_cell.angle_gamma   90.00
#
_symmetry.space_group_name_H-M   'P 1'
#
loop_
_entity.id
_entity.type
_entity.pdbx_description
1 polymer ?
#
loop_
_entity_poly.entity_id
_entity_poly.type
_entity_poly.pdbx_seq_one_letter_code
_entity_poly.pdbx_strand_id
1 'polypeptide(L)'
;MPTLNWIGKEVVVKHHKEVPFRLLEPVPQLSLPSPAGKGAGGEGDFGGNLIVQGDNLHALKALLPRYAGQVKCIYIDPPYNTGNEGWVYNDNVNSPEIKKWLGEVVGKEGETLDRHDRWLCMMYPRLVLLKQF
;
A
#
# COMPACT_ATOMS: atom_id res chain seq x y z
N MET A 1 -1.08 -21.18 -18.76
CA MET A 1 -1.63 -20.91 -17.42
C MET A 1 -2.84 -20.01 -17.58
N PRO A 2 -3.93 -20.21 -16.83
CA PRO A 2 -5.05 -19.28 -16.86
C PRO A 2 -4.58 -17.91 -16.40
N THR A 3 -4.97 -16.88 -17.14
CA THR A 3 -4.61 -15.48 -16.86
C THR A 3 -5.86 -14.73 -16.43
N LEU A 4 -5.85 -14.15 -15.24
CA LEU A 4 -6.91 -13.25 -14.80
C LEU A 4 -6.79 -11.95 -15.60
N ASN A 5 -7.88 -11.54 -16.24
CA ASN A 5 -7.94 -10.31 -17.00
C ASN A 5 -9.06 -9.40 -16.45
N TRP A 6 -8.82 -8.09 -16.42
CA TRP A 6 -9.76 -7.07 -15.98
C TRP A 6 -9.50 -5.75 -16.69
N ILE A 7 -10.48 -4.86 -16.72
CA ILE A 7 -10.34 -3.52 -17.30
C ILE A 7 -9.37 -2.69 -16.45
N GLY A 8 -8.44 -1.97 -17.08
CA GLY A 8 -7.39 -1.18 -16.41
C GLY A 8 -6.14 -1.95 -16.01
N LYS A 9 -6.08 -3.28 -16.27
CA LYS A 9 -4.92 -4.11 -15.96
C LYS A 9 -3.63 -3.58 -16.57
N GLU A 10 -3.66 -3.21 -17.83
CA GLU A 10 -2.48 -2.77 -18.60
C GLU A 10 -1.80 -1.56 -17.94
N VAL A 11 -2.60 -0.68 -17.34
CA VAL A 11 -2.11 0.53 -16.68
C VAL A 11 -1.46 0.20 -15.34
N VAL A 12 -2.07 -0.67 -14.54
CA VAL A 12 -1.61 -0.93 -13.16
C VAL A 12 -0.51 -1.99 -13.05
N VAL A 13 -0.31 -2.81 -14.08
CA VAL A 13 0.69 -3.90 -14.06
C VAL A 13 2.10 -3.38 -13.76
N LYS A 14 2.46 -2.20 -14.27
CA LYS A 14 3.77 -1.58 -14.07
C LYS A 14 3.77 -0.47 -13.01
N HIS A 15 2.61 -0.06 -12.51
CA HIS A 15 2.48 1.09 -11.60
C HIS A 15 3.36 0.99 -10.36
N HIS A 16 3.57 -0.19 -9.79
CA HIS A 16 4.48 -0.40 -8.66
C HIS A 16 5.93 0.05 -8.95
N LYS A 17 6.34 0.11 -10.22
CA LYS A 17 7.66 0.61 -10.63
C LYS A 17 7.72 2.13 -10.67
N GLU A 18 6.60 2.77 -10.95
CA GLU A 18 6.46 4.23 -11.06
C GLU A 18 6.33 4.91 -9.70
N VAL A 19 5.89 4.16 -8.68
CA VAL A 19 5.84 4.68 -7.30
C VAL A 19 7.22 5.13 -6.87
N PRO A 20 7.40 6.40 -6.48
CA PRO A 20 8.71 6.91 -6.09
C PRO A 20 9.15 6.30 -4.77
N PHE A 21 10.46 6.14 -4.60
CA PHE A 21 11.05 5.89 -3.29
C PHE A 21 10.92 7.15 -2.43
N ARG A 22 10.43 6.97 -1.21
CA ARG A 22 10.32 8.02 -0.20
C ARG A 22 11.18 7.65 1.01
N LEU A 23 11.70 8.64 1.69
CA LEU A 23 12.32 8.44 3.00
C LEU A 23 11.22 8.35 4.06
N LEU A 24 11.45 7.50 5.05
CA LEU A 24 10.63 7.44 6.25
C LEU A 24 11.14 8.50 7.21
N GLU A 25 10.25 9.38 7.65
CA GLU A 25 10.58 10.42 8.63
C GLU A 25 10.05 9.99 10.01
N PRO A 26 10.85 10.10 11.07
CA PRO A 26 10.39 9.81 12.42
C PRO A 26 9.32 10.82 12.83
N VAL A 27 8.24 10.33 13.45
CA VAL A 27 7.20 11.17 14.05
C VAL A 27 7.45 11.22 15.55
N PRO A 28 8.03 12.33 16.09
CA PRO A 28 8.45 12.39 17.48
C PRO A 28 7.34 12.10 18.51
N GLN A 29 6.11 12.49 18.20
CA GLN A 29 4.95 12.29 19.08
C GLN A 29 4.50 10.82 19.17
N LEU A 30 4.93 9.98 18.23
CA LEU A 30 4.60 8.55 18.16
C LEU A 30 5.81 7.65 18.42
N SER A 31 6.96 8.24 18.73
CA SER A 31 8.15 7.47 19.07
C SER A 31 7.93 6.76 20.40
N LEU A 32 7.87 5.44 20.37
CA LEU A 32 7.90 4.64 21.58
C LEU A 32 9.25 4.88 22.28
N PRO A 33 9.28 4.98 23.62
CA PRO A 33 10.55 5.09 24.34
C PRO A 33 11.43 3.89 23.99
N SER A 34 12.60 4.16 23.44
CA SER A 34 13.60 3.13 23.17
C SER A 34 13.99 2.47 24.49
N PRO A 35 14.05 1.13 24.57
CA PRO A 35 14.56 0.48 25.78
C PRO A 35 15.95 1.04 26.07
N ALA A 36 16.15 1.49 27.31
CA ALA A 36 17.36 2.14 27.77
C ALA A 36 18.61 1.34 27.36
N GLY A 37 19.46 1.93 26.56
CA GLY A 37 20.76 1.34 26.19
C GLY A 37 21.18 1.38 24.72
N LYS A 38 20.29 1.69 23.79
CA LYS A 38 20.71 1.95 22.40
C LYS A 38 20.47 3.42 22.08
N GLY A 39 21.57 4.16 21.97
CA GLY A 39 21.56 5.58 21.71
C GLY A 39 20.72 5.95 20.51
N ALA A 40 20.08 7.12 20.59
CA ALA A 40 19.52 7.82 19.47
C ALA A 40 20.68 8.16 18.51
N GLY A 41 21.05 7.23 17.67
CA GLY A 41 22.19 7.31 16.78
C GLY A 41 21.80 6.88 15.38
N GLY A 42 21.83 7.83 14.48
CA GLY A 42 22.04 7.56 13.08
C GLY A 42 20.82 7.10 12.27
N GLU A 43 20.72 7.65 11.10
CA GLU A 43 19.85 7.22 10.02
C GLU A 43 19.76 5.68 9.96
N GLY A 44 18.58 5.15 10.32
CA GLY A 44 18.18 3.83 9.87
C GLY A 44 18.17 2.67 10.85
N ASP A 45 18.42 2.83 12.17
CA ASP A 45 18.18 1.72 13.11
C ASP A 45 16.75 1.76 13.68
N PHE A 46 15.81 1.18 12.95
CA PHE A 46 14.47 0.86 13.45
C PHE A 46 14.50 -0.48 14.22
N GLY A 47 15.38 -0.59 15.23
CA GLY A 47 15.57 -1.82 16.00
C GLY A 47 14.37 -2.15 16.88
N GLY A 48 13.29 -2.67 16.29
CA GLY A 48 12.08 -3.04 17.01
C GLY A 48 10.84 -3.01 16.14
N ASN A 49 9.67 -2.87 16.75
CA ASN A 49 8.41 -2.72 16.04
C ASN A 49 8.34 -1.35 15.35
N LEU A 50 7.84 -1.34 14.12
CA LEU A 50 7.70 -0.15 13.30
C LEU A 50 6.23 0.09 12.96
N ILE A 51 5.75 1.31 13.16
CA ILE A 51 4.46 1.78 12.68
C ILE A 51 4.73 2.84 11.61
N VAL A 52 4.23 2.61 10.40
CA VAL A 52 4.38 3.56 9.29
C VAL A 52 3.02 4.12 8.93
N GLN A 53 2.88 5.43 8.97
CA GLN A 53 1.66 6.14 8.59
C GLN A 53 1.86 6.82 7.22
N GLY A 54 0.89 6.63 6.33
CA GLY A 54 0.88 7.28 5.02
C GLY A 54 0.21 6.42 3.95
N ASP A 55 0.34 6.83 2.69
CA ASP A 55 -0.09 6.01 1.57
C ASP A 55 0.71 4.70 1.54
N ASN A 56 -0.01 3.58 1.47
CA ASN A 56 0.62 2.27 1.62
C ASN A 56 1.49 1.86 0.42
N LEU A 57 1.24 2.36 -0.80
CA LEU A 57 2.16 2.13 -1.93
C LEU A 57 3.51 2.81 -1.69
N HIS A 58 3.48 4.06 -1.21
CA HIS A 58 4.70 4.79 -0.85
C HIS A 58 5.41 4.14 0.34
N ALA A 59 4.66 3.76 1.38
CA ALA A 59 5.20 3.09 2.56
C ALA A 59 5.88 1.77 2.20
N LEU A 60 5.22 0.90 1.43
CA LEU A 60 5.80 -0.36 0.96
C LEU A 60 7.07 -0.11 0.15
N LYS A 61 7.04 0.86 -0.77
CA LYS A 61 8.22 1.19 -1.57
C LYS A 61 9.39 1.69 -0.73
N ALA A 62 9.13 2.52 0.30
CA ALA A 62 10.12 3.03 1.23
C ALA A 62 10.75 1.92 2.11
N LEU A 63 9.99 0.89 2.44
CA LEU A 63 10.44 -0.23 3.27
C LEU A 63 11.27 -1.27 2.49
N LEU A 64 11.07 -1.39 1.17
CA LEU A 64 11.73 -2.40 0.35
C LEU A 64 13.25 -2.45 0.49
N PRO A 65 14.00 -1.32 0.46
CA PRO A 65 15.46 -1.37 0.52
C PRO A 65 15.99 -2.10 1.75
N ARG A 66 15.20 -2.11 2.85
CA ARG A 66 15.60 -2.69 4.13
C ARG A 66 15.03 -4.09 4.37
N TYR A 67 13.80 -4.33 3.93
CA TYR A 67 13.05 -5.54 4.33
C TYR A 67 12.77 -6.52 3.20
N ALA A 68 13.24 -6.26 1.97
CA ALA A 68 13.02 -7.17 0.85
C ALA A 68 13.54 -8.58 1.17
N GLY A 69 12.69 -9.58 0.94
CA GLY A 69 13.01 -11.00 1.17
C GLY A 69 13.15 -11.41 2.65
N GLN A 70 12.82 -10.53 3.61
CA GLN A 70 13.03 -10.80 5.03
C GLN A 70 11.74 -11.07 5.82
N VAL A 71 10.58 -10.76 5.25
CA VAL A 71 9.29 -10.91 5.92
C VAL A 71 8.78 -12.34 5.77
N LYS A 72 8.50 -13.00 6.89
CA LYS A 72 8.03 -14.37 6.93
C LYS A 72 6.51 -14.50 6.84
N CYS A 73 5.79 -13.49 7.29
CA CYS A 73 4.33 -13.49 7.30
C CYS A 73 3.83 -12.07 7.06
N ILE A 74 2.83 -11.93 6.19
CA ILE A 74 2.17 -10.67 5.90
C ILE A 74 0.68 -10.83 6.20
N TYR A 75 0.17 -10.05 7.15
CA TYR A 75 -1.26 -9.95 7.42
C TYR A 75 -1.77 -8.64 6.81
N ILE A 76 -2.84 -8.73 6.04
CA ILE A 76 -3.47 -7.55 5.42
C ILE A 76 -4.98 -7.56 5.68
N ASP A 77 -5.52 -6.37 5.82
CA ASP A 77 -6.96 -6.13 5.96
C ASP A 77 -7.38 -5.07 4.94
N PRO A 78 -7.52 -5.44 3.66
CA PRO A 78 -7.89 -4.52 2.60
C PRO A 78 -9.41 -4.32 2.58
N PRO A 79 -9.92 -3.28 1.91
CA PRO A 79 -11.35 -3.19 1.63
C PRO A 79 -11.76 -4.38 0.76
N TYR A 80 -12.68 -5.20 1.28
CA TYR A 80 -13.10 -6.46 0.64
C TYR A 80 -14.15 -6.28 -0.45
N ASN A 81 -14.59 -5.04 -0.69
CA ASN A 81 -15.52 -4.71 -1.76
C ASN A 81 -16.88 -5.44 -1.64
N THR A 82 -17.34 -5.65 -0.41
CA THR A 82 -18.58 -6.39 -0.10
C THR A 82 -19.86 -5.64 -0.50
N GLY A 83 -19.76 -4.34 -0.74
CA GLY A 83 -20.90 -3.48 -1.04
C GLY A 83 -21.68 -3.01 0.19
N ASN A 84 -21.27 -3.37 1.38
CA ASN A 84 -21.85 -2.91 2.64
C ASN A 84 -21.28 -1.53 3.00
N GLU A 85 -22.03 -0.48 2.72
CA GLU A 85 -21.61 0.91 2.98
C GLU A 85 -21.84 1.37 4.44
N GLY A 86 -22.42 0.52 5.29
CA GLY A 86 -22.85 0.88 6.64
C GLY A 86 -21.91 0.48 7.79
N TRP A 87 -20.75 -0.07 7.53
CA TRP A 87 -19.80 -0.46 8.57
C TRP A 87 -18.84 0.67 8.93
N VAL A 88 -18.35 0.65 10.18
CA VAL A 88 -17.37 1.60 10.75
C VAL A 88 -16.07 1.63 9.92
N TYR A 89 -15.74 0.57 9.23
CA TYR A 89 -14.67 0.50 8.23
C TYR A 89 -15.31 0.60 6.84
N ASN A 90 -14.96 1.66 6.12
CA ASN A 90 -15.42 1.86 4.75
C ASN A 90 -14.79 0.81 3.83
N ASP A 91 -15.47 -0.31 3.66
CA ASP A 91 -15.09 -1.40 2.73
C ASP A 91 -15.24 -0.98 1.25
N ASN A 92 -15.58 0.28 1.02
CA ASN A 92 -15.97 0.75 -0.28
C ASN A 92 -14.77 1.25 -1.08
N VAL A 93 -14.44 0.55 -2.16
CA VAL A 93 -13.50 1.02 -3.20
C VAL A 93 -13.97 2.30 -3.91
N ASN A 94 -15.11 2.84 -3.51
CA ASN A 94 -15.65 4.12 -3.96
C ASN A 94 -15.29 5.31 -3.07
N SER A 95 -14.38 5.16 -2.11
CA SER A 95 -13.92 6.30 -1.33
C SER A 95 -13.36 7.42 -2.24
N PRO A 96 -13.48 8.69 -1.87
CA PRO A 96 -12.96 9.80 -2.67
C PRO A 96 -11.48 9.65 -3.00
N GLU A 97 -10.69 9.12 -2.06
CA GLU A 97 -9.25 8.91 -2.22
C GLU A 97 -8.95 7.84 -3.25
N ILE A 98 -9.67 6.71 -3.22
CA ILE A 98 -9.51 5.62 -4.19
C ILE A 98 -10.00 6.07 -5.57
N LYS A 99 -11.11 6.80 -5.65
CA LYS A 99 -11.59 7.38 -6.92
C LYS A 99 -10.56 8.35 -7.51
N LYS A 100 -10.00 9.23 -6.69
CA LYS A 100 -8.97 10.16 -7.11
C LYS A 100 -7.75 9.40 -7.63
N TRP A 101 -7.25 8.44 -6.87
CA TRP A 101 -6.12 7.61 -7.27
C TRP A 101 -6.39 6.83 -8.58
N LEU A 102 -7.57 6.22 -8.73
CA LEU A 102 -7.95 5.54 -9.96
C LEU A 102 -8.01 6.50 -11.15
N GLY A 103 -8.54 7.71 -10.96
CA GLY A 103 -8.56 8.74 -11.99
C GLY A 103 -7.15 9.19 -12.42
N GLU A 104 -6.21 9.27 -11.48
CA GLU A 104 -4.83 9.63 -11.75
C GLU A 104 -4.06 8.49 -12.46
N VAL A 105 -4.28 7.24 -12.07
CA VAL A 105 -3.52 6.08 -12.54
C VAL A 105 -4.14 5.41 -13.77
N VAL A 106 -5.46 5.23 -13.77
CA VAL A 106 -6.20 4.54 -14.84
C VAL A 106 -6.78 5.53 -15.86
N GLY A 107 -6.96 6.79 -15.46
CA GLY A 107 -7.49 7.84 -16.31
C GLY A 107 -9.00 7.68 -16.56
N LYS A 108 -9.45 8.07 -17.77
CA LYS A 108 -10.88 8.09 -18.13
C LYS A 108 -11.57 6.73 -18.02
N GLU A 109 -10.84 5.64 -18.21
CA GLU A 109 -11.38 4.28 -18.04
C GLU A 109 -11.75 3.99 -16.57
N GLY A 110 -11.15 4.69 -15.61
CA GLY A 110 -11.44 4.55 -14.19
C GLY A 110 -12.87 4.89 -13.80
N GLU A 111 -13.56 5.75 -14.58
CA GLU A 111 -14.96 6.12 -14.33
C GLU A 111 -15.94 5.01 -14.71
N THR A 112 -15.59 4.18 -15.67
CA THR A 112 -16.43 3.11 -16.22
C THR A 112 -16.13 1.74 -15.61
N LEU A 113 -15.12 1.64 -14.74
CA LEU A 113 -14.74 0.39 -14.13
C LEU A 113 -15.86 -0.21 -13.29
N ASP A 114 -16.11 -1.50 -13.47
CA ASP A 114 -16.88 -2.28 -12.53
C ASP A 114 -16.22 -2.26 -11.13
N ARG A 115 -17.02 -2.54 -10.12
CA ARG A 115 -16.59 -2.65 -8.73
C ARG A 115 -15.40 -3.60 -8.55
N HIS A 116 -15.41 -4.73 -9.24
CA HIS A 116 -14.33 -5.72 -9.17
C HIS A 116 -13.07 -5.26 -9.89
N ASP A 117 -13.21 -4.61 -11.04
CA ASP A 117 -12.07 -4.07 -11.78
C ASP A 117 -11.35 -2.98 -10.97
N ARG A 118 -12.10 -2.09 -10.32
CA ARG A 118 -11.54 -1.07 -9.41
C ARG A 118 -10.75 -1.70 -8.27
N TRP A 119 -11.31 -2.73 -7.65
CA TRP A 119 -10.64 -3.45 -6.57
C TRP A 119 -9.34 -4.11 -7.06
N LEU A 120 -9.37 -4.77 -8.21
CA LEU A 120 -8.18 -5.39 -8.81
C LEU A 120 -7.11 -4.35 -9.18
N CYS A 121 -7.50 -3.22 -9.75
CA CYS A 121 -6.58 -2.12 -10.04
C CYS A 121 -5.90 -1.59 -8.76
N MET A 122 -6.66 -1.44 -7.68
CA MET A 122 -6.16 -0.97 -6.39
C MET A 122 -5.23 -2.00 -5.73
N MET A 123 -5.61 -3.27 -5.71
CA MET A 123 -4.88 -4.32 -5.00
C MET A 123 -3.61 -4.78 -5.72
N TYR A 124 -3.64 -4.89 -7.04
CA TYR A 124 -2.57 -5.49 -7.81
C TYR A 124 -1.18 -4.89 -7.57
N PRO A 125 -0.97 -3.55 -7.67
CA PRO A 125 0.35 -2.97 -7.43
C PRO A 125 0.84 -3.17 -5.99
N ARG A 126 -0.08 -3.21 -5.02
CA ARG A 126 0.22 -3.47 -3.60
C ARG A 126 0.69 -4.91 -3.40
N LEU A 127 -0.01 -5.88 -3.97
CA LEU A 127 0.38 -7.29 -3.91
C LEU A 127 1.72 -7.57 -4.61
N VAL A 128 2.01 -6.86 -5.70
CA VAL A 128 3.31 -6.97 -6.38
C VAL A 128 4.45 -6.44 -5.50
N LEU A 129 4.24 -5.35 -4.76
CA LEU A 129 5.22 -4.86 -3.79
C LEU A 129 5.35 -5.80 -2.59
N LEU A 130 4.22 -6.22 -1.99
CA LEU A 130 4.22 -7.16 -0.85
C LEU A 130 4.95 -8.47 -1.16
N LYS A 131 4.84 -8.97 -2.39
CA LYS A 131 5.56 -10.18 -2.81
C LYS A 131 7.09 -10.04 -2.77
N GLN A 132 7.62 -8.83 -2.72
CA GLN A 132 9.06 -8.58 -2.69
C GLN A 132 9.65 -8.59 -1.27
N PHE A 133 8.81 -8.60 -0.24
CA PHE A 133 9.22 -8.66 1.16
C PHE A 133 9.49 -10.09 1.60
#